data_978402595338e9ebfb16705a831024d5
#
_entry.id   978402595338e9ebfb16705a831024d5
#
_cell.length_a   1.000
_cell.length_b   1.000
_cell.length_c   1.000
_cell.angle_alpha   90.00
_cell.angle_beta   90.00
_cell.angle_gamma   90.00
#
_symmetry.space_group_name_H-M   'P 1'
#
loop_
_entity.id
_entity.type
_entity.pdbx_description
1 polymer ?
#
loop_
_entity_poly.entity_id
_entity_poly.type
_entity_poly.pdbx_seq_one_letter_code
_entity_poly.pdbx_strand_id
1 'polypeptide(L)'
;ECSSAASDVYKRQILPNKVIVADSIDSNSSTTKNIDSVSGSDKIFDINLTSNMSEILKNSKTILWNGPIGVFEKEPFQKGTHQLAKTIAGSEAFSLAGGGETIAAINKFINKDEVSYCSTGGGAFLEYMEGKLLPSIEALGG
;
A
#
# COMPACT_ATOMS: atom_id res chain seq x y z
N GLU A 1 23.79 5.05 17.04
CA GLU A 1 22.43 4.66 17.48
C GLU A 1 21.39 4.83 16.39
N CYS A 2 21.40 5.95 15.63
CA CYS A 2 20.49 6.12 14.48
C CYS A 2 20.68 5.06 13.38
N SER A 3 21.89 4.52 13.20
CA SER A 3 22.19 3.50 12.21
C SER A 3 21.61 2.13 12.56
N SER A 4 21.46 1.78 13.83
CA SER A 4 20.86 0.51 14.25
C SER A 4 19.35 0.49 14.03
N ALA A 5 18.65 1.57 14.32
CA ALA A 5 17.22 1.72 14.07
C ALA A 5 16.90 1.68 12.57
N ALA A 6 17.69 2.38 11.74
CA ALA A 6 17.56 2.31 10.28
C ALA A 6 17.81 0.89 9.75
N SER A 7 18.83 0.19 10.27
CA SER A 7 19.12 -1.20 9.91
C SER A 7 17.97 -2.14 10.27
N ASP A 8 17.29 -1.95 11.39
CA ASP A 8 16.15 -2.76 11.80
C ASP A 8 14.91 -2.49 10.95
N VAL A 9 14.70 -1.27 10.47
CA VAL A 9 13.64 -0.93 9.52
C VAL A 9 13.87 -1.66 8.20
N TYR A 10 15.08 -1.63 7.65
CA TYR A 10 15.41 -2.35 6.40
C TYR A 10 15.19 -3.86 6.50
N LYS A 11 15.49 -4.49 7.63
CA LYS A 11 15.28 -5.91 7.84
C LYS A 11 13.81 -6.33 7.83
N ARG A 12 12.91 -5.40 8.17
CA ARG A 12 11.45 -5.63 8.20
C ARG A 12 10.75 -5.22 6.92
N GLN A 13 11.45 -4.49 6.03
CA GLN A 13 10.91 -4.03 4.77
C GLN A 13 10.97 -5.13 3.72
N ILE A 14 9.84 -5.38 3.06
CA ILE A 14 9.73 -6.35 1.98
C ILE A 14 9.61 -5.61 0.67
N LEU A 15 10.57 -5.85 -0.22
CA LEU A 15 10.63 -5.21 -1.53
C LEU A 15 10.08 -6.13 -2.63
N PRO A 16 9.49 -5.58 -3.69
CA PRO A 16 9.09 -6.35 -4.86
C PRO A 16 10.32 -6.86 -5.62
N ASN A 17 10.17 -7.97 -6.31
CA ASN A 17 11.18 -8.49 -7.23
C ASN A 17 10.89 -8.13 -8.70
N LYS A 18 9.69 -7.72 -9.00
CA LYS A 18 9.26 -7.27 -10.32
C LYS A 18 8.48 -5.96 -10.23
N VAL A 19 8.73 -5.11 -11.21
CA VAL A 19 8.11 -3.80 -11.37
C VAL A 19 7.50 -3.66 -12.76
N ILE A 20 6.52 -2.78 -12.86
CA ILE A 20 5.84 -2.44 -14.11
C ILE A 20 6.37 -1.09 -14.57
N VAL A 21 6.97 -1.08 -15.74
CA VAL A 21 7.58 0.11 -16.33
C VAL A 21 6.88 0.49 -17.62
N ALA A 22 6.90 1.78 -17.94
CA ALA A 22 6.46 2.33 -19.22
C ALA A 22 7.23 3.62 -19.54
N ASP A 23 7.12 4.10 -20.75
CA ASP A 23 7.77 5.34 -21.19
C ASP A 23 7.12 6.60 -20.58
N SER A 24 5.80 6.53 -20.37
CA SER A 24 4.98 7.61 -19.81
C SER A 24 3.82 7.05 -18.98
N ILE A 25 3.34 7.87 -18.04
CA ILE A 25 2.13 7.59 -17.25
C ILE A 25 0.87 7.46 -18.14
N ASP A 26 0.88 8.07 -19.31
CA ASP A 26 -0.24 8.01 -20.27
C ASP A 26 -0.09 6.88 -21.30
N SER A 27 0.92 6.02 -21.15
CA SER A 27 1.09 4.84 -22.00
C SER A 27 -0.06 3.86 -21.80
N ASN A 28 -0.58 3.34 -22.92
CA ASN A 28 -1.60 2.28 -22.92
C ASN A 28 -0.99 0.88 -22.81
N SER A 29 0.33 0.78 -22.74
CA SER A 29 1.08 -0.47 -22.61
C SER A 29 2.14 -0.36 -21.54
N SER A 30 2.45 -1.48 -20.93
CA SER A 30 3.47 -1.58 -19.90
C SER A 30 4.31 -2.84 -20.08
N THR A 31 5.49 -2.84 -19.49
CA THR A 31 6.42 -3.97 -19.50
C THR A 31 6.74 -4.36 -18.07
N THR A 32 6.72 -5.66 -17.77
CA THR A 32 7.17 -6.17 -16.48
C THR A 32 8.67 -6.46 -16.56
N LYS A 33 9.44 -5.87 -15.64
CA LYS A 33 10.89 -6.11 -15.51
C LYS A 33 11.23 -6.64 -14.12
N ASN A 34 12.29 -7.47 -14.03
CA ASN A 34 12.91 -7.75 -12.75
C ASN A 34 13.57 -6.48 -12.22
N ILE A 35 13.56 -6.30 -10.90
CA ILE A 35 14.12 -5.08 -10.29
C ILE A 35 15.59 -4.87 -10.65
N ASP A 36 16.35 -5.95 -10.79
CA ASP A 36 17.78 -5.91 -11.16
C ASP A 36 18.01 -5.54 -12.65
N SER A 37 16.95 -5.57 -13.46
CA SER A 37 16.98 -5.25 -14.90
C SER A 37 16.44 -3.86 -15.22
N VAL A 38 16.09 -3.07 -14.20
CA VAL A 38 15.62 -1.70 -14.36
C VAL A 38 16.79 -0.80 -14.71
N SER A 39 16.66 -0.03 -15.79
CA SER A 39 17.65 0.96 -16.22
C SER A 39 17.29 2.37 -15.75
N GLY A 40 18.25 3.30 -15.82
CA GLY A 40 18.01 4.69 -15.44
C GLY A 40 17.00 5.45 -16.32
N SER A 41 16.65 4.90 -17.49
CA SER A 41 15.62 5.44 -18.39
C SER A 41 14.22 4.90 -18.12
N ASP A 42 14.10 3.80 -17.36
CA ASP A 42 12.80 3.21 -17.05
C ASP A 42 12.05 4.06 -16.02
N LYS A 43 10.74 4.19 -16.23
CA LYS A 43 9.83 4.82 -15.25
C LYS A 43 8.95 3.76 -14.66
N ILE A 44 9.03 3.58 -13.35
CA ILE A 44 8.26 2.58 -12.61
C ILE A 44 6.91 3.18 -12.23
N PHE A 45 5.82 2.51 -12.62
CA PHE A 45 4.46 2.96 -12.33
C PHE A 45 3.65 1.97 -11.50
N ASP A 46 4.10 0.72 -11.35
CA ASP A 46 3.44 -0.28 -10.53
C ASP A 46 4.43 -1.39 -10.12
N ILE A 47 4.01 -2.26 -9.22
CA ILE A 47 4.75 -3.46 -8.81
C ILE A 47 3.86 -4.70 -8.87
N ASN A 48 4.46 -5.88 -8.94
CA ASN A 48 3.77 -7.13 -8.70
C ASN A 48 3.93 -7.56 -7.23
N LEU A 49 2.84 -7.96 -6.59
CA LEU A 49 2.93 -8.65 -5.31
C LEU A 49 3.61 -10.00 -5.50
N THR A 50 4.59 -10.28 -4.65
CA THR A 50 5.22 -11.61 -4.60
C THR A 50 4.36 -12.58 -3.80
N SER A 51 4.58 -13.89 -3.98
CA SER A 51 3.92 -14.91 -3.16
C SER A 51 4.22 -14.72 -1.67
N ASN A 52 5.45 -14.35 -1.34
CA ASN A 52 5.86 -14.05 0.04
C ASN A 52 5.07 -12.87 0.64
N MET A 53 4.89 -11.77 -0.10
CA MET A 53 4.06 -10.64 0.35
C MET A 53 2.62 -11.08 0.62
N SER A 54 2.05 -11.86 -0.29
CA SER A 54 0.68 -12.37 -0.15
C SER A 54 0.53 -13.31 1.05
N GLU A 55 1.51 -14.18 1.31
CA GLU A 55 1.52 -15.07 2.48
C GLU A 55 1.62 -14.29 3.78
N ILE A 56 2.49 -13.28 3.85
CA ILE A 56 2.62 -12.43 5.04
C ILE A 56 1.30 -11.72 5.34
N LEU A 57 0.65 -11.15 4.33
CA LEU A 57 -0.64 -10.50 4.49
C LEU A 57 -1.71 -11.48 4.99
N LYS A 58 -1.80 -12.66 4.37
CA LYS A 58 -2.78 -13.69 4.76
C LYS A 58 -2.57 -14.22 6.20
N ASN A 59 -1.33 -14.31 6.64
CA ASN A 59 -0.98 -14.81 7.97
C ASN A 59 -0.93 -13.70 9.05
N SER A 60 -1.08 -12.44 8.67
CA SER A 60 -1.12 -11.33 9.61
C SER A 60 -2.42 -11.32 10.41
N LYS A 61 -2.35 -10.91 11.67
CA LYS A 61 -3.55 -10.71 12.52
C LYS A 61 -4.14 -9.32 12.34
N THR A 62 -3.28 -8.34 12.04
CA THR A 62 -3.68 -6.94 11.79
C THR A 62 -2.93 -6.43 10.58
N ILE A 63 -3.64 -5.76 9.68
CA ILE A 63 -3.09 -5.11 8.50
C ILE A 63 -3.43 -3.62 8.56
N LEU A 64 -2.43 -2.76 8.45
CA LEU A 64 -2.61 -1.34 8.24
C LEU A 64 -2.31 -1.01 6.78
N TRP A 65 -3.34 -0.61 6.05
CA TRP A 65 -3.24 -0.23 4.64
C TRP A 65 -3.29 1.28 4.50
N ASN A 66 -2.16 1.87 4.16
CA ASN A 66 -2.03 3.31 3.97
C ASN A 66 -1.40 3.63 2.62
N GLY A 67 -2.24 3.85 1.65
CA GLY A 67 -1.88 4.19 0.28
C GLY A 67 -1.94 3.02 -0.70
N PRO A 68 -2.37 3.29 -1.93
CA PRO A 68 -2.32 2.34 -3.04
C PRO A 68 -0.88 2.10 -3.50
N ILE A 69 -0.71 1.04 -4.26
CA ILE A 69 0.53 0.75 -4.97
C ILE A 69 0.40 1.28 -6.40
N GLY A 70 1.44 1.92 -6.91
CA GLY A 70 1.48 2.39 -8.28
C GLY A 70 0.38 3.38 -8.66
N VAL A 71 0.23 3.60 -9.96
CA VAL A 71 -0.77 4.51 -10.54
C VAL A 71 -2.04 3.72 -10.86
N PHE A 72 -2.76 3.34 -9.82
CA PHE A 72 -3.91 2.42 -9.92
C PHE A 72 -5.10 2.97 -10.70
N GLU A 73 -5.14 4.26 -10.96
CA GLU A 73 -6.16 4.92 -11.76
C GLU A 73 -6.06 4.54 -13.25
N LYS A 74 -4.86 4.20 -13.70
CA LYS A 74 -4.56 3.81 -15.08
C LYS A 74 -4.55 2.28 -15.21
N GLU A 75 -5.29 1.75 -16.19
CA GLU A 75 -5.42 0.30 -16.41
C GLU A 75 -4.08 -0.45 -16.50
N PRO A 76 -3.04 0.03 -17.22
CA PRO A 76 -1.78 -0.71 -17.31
C PRO A 76 -1.00 -0.82 -16.00
N PHE A 77 -1.34 0.00 -14.98
CA PHE A 77 -0.61 0.17 -13.73
C PHE A 77 -1.42 -0.13 -12.46
N GLN A 78 -2.59 -0.77 -12.61
CA GLN A 78 -3.50 -1.04 -11.49
C GLN A 78 -3.31 -2.41 -10.85
N LYS A 79 -2.50 -3.29 -11.45
CA LYS A 79 -2.40 -4.70 -11.07
C LYS A 79 -1.90 -4.89 -9.64
N GLY A 80 -0.90 -4.13 -9.22
CA GLY A 80 -0.36 -4.22 -7.86
C GLY A 80 -1.39 -3.88 -6.80
N THR A 81 -2.09 -2.76 -6.96
CA THR A 81 -3.16 -2.35 -6.03
C THR A 81 -4.34 -3.32 -6.05
N HIS A 82 -4.72 -3.82 -7.24
CA HIS A 82 -5.78 -4.83 -7.35
C HIS A 82 -5.42 -6.12 -6.59
N GLN A 83 -4.20 -6.63 -6.78
CA GLN A 83 -3.72 -7.82 -6.06
C GLN A 83 -3.68 -7.59 -4.56
N LEU A 84 -3.19 -6.43 -4.11
CA LEU A 84 -3.15 -6.05 -2.70
C LEU A 84 -4.55 -6.01 -2.09
N ALA A 85 -5.47 -5.30 -2.74
CA ALA A 85 -6.86 -5.19 -2.29
C ALA A 85 -7.53 -6.56 -2.15
N LYS A 86 -7.40 -7.42 -3.16
CA LYS A 86 -7.93 -8.78 -3.13
C LYS A 86 -7.31 -9.66 -2.05
N THR A 87 -6.01 -9.52 -1.81
CA THR A 87 -5.30 -10.26 -0.76
C THR A 87 -5.78 -9.83 0.63
N ILE A 88 -5.94 -8.53 0.86
CA ILE A 88 -6.47 -8.00 2.13
C ILE A 88 -7.92 -8.43 2.34
N ALA A 89 -8.77 -8.30 1.32
CA ALA A 89 -10.17 -8.72 1.38
C ALA A 89 -10.34 -10.21 1.68
N GLY A 90 -9.45 -11.05 1.16
CA GLY A 90 -9.45 -12.50 1.40
C GLY A 90 -8.73 -12.94 2.67
N SER A 91 -8.18 -12.02 3.46
CA SER A 91 -7.48 -12.28 4.72
C SER A 91 -8.45 -12.27 5.89
N GLU A 92 -8.17 -13.10 6.91
CA GLU A 92 -8.88 -13.07 8.21
C GLU A 92 -8.34 -11.99 9.17
N ALA A 93 -7.37 -11.20 8.72
CA ALA A 93 -6.79 -10.13 9.51
C ALA A 93 -7.80 -9.01 9.81
N PHE A 94 -7.65 -8.36 10.96
CA PHE A 94 -8.30 -7.08 11.19
C PHE A 94 -7.62 -6.01 10.34
N SER A 95 -8.31 -5.51 9.33
CA SER A 95 -7.75 -4.58 8.34
C SER A 95 -8.22 -3.15 8.59
N LEU A 96 -7.24 -2.26 8.69
CA LEU A 96 -7.42 -0.81 8.85
C LEU A 96 -6.94 -0.13 7.57
N ALA A 97 -7.79 0.63 6.92
CA ALA A 97 -7.44 1.40 5.74
C ALA A 97 -7.53 2.90 6.03
N GLY A 98 -6.50 3.64 5.66
CA GLY A 98 -6.40 5.08 5.88
C GLY A 98 -6.09 5.86 4.61
N GLY A 99 -6.74 7.03 4.48
CA GLY A 99 -6.52 7.97 3.39
C GLY A 99 -7.50 7.87 2.23
N GLY A 100 -7.75 9.00 1.57
CA GLY A 100 -8.72 9.08 0.47
C GLY A 100 -8.36 8.24 -0.75
N GLU A 101 -7.07 8.17 -1.10
CA GLU A 101 -6.60 7.34 -2.22
C GLU A 101 -6.74 5.84 -1.93
N THR A 102 -6.50 5.42 -0.69
CA THR A 102 -6.72 4.03 -0.28
C THR A 102 -8.19 3.66 -0.39
N ILE A 103 -9.09 4.55 0.05
CA ILE A 103 -10.54 4.35 -0.06
C ILE A 103 -10.97 4.32 -1.52
N ALA A 104 -10.40 5.16 -2.38
CA ALA A 104 -10.66 5.12 -3.82
C ALA A 104 -10.24 3.77 -4.43
N ALA A 105 -9.10 3.23 -4.04
CA ALA A 105 -8.65 1.90 -4.46
C ALA A 105 -9.58 0.79 -3.97
N ILE A 106 -10.05 0.86 -2.72
CA ILE A 106 -11.03 -0.08 -2.15
C ILE A 106 -12.30 -0.07 -3.01
N ASN A 107 -12.88 1.09 -3.21
CA ASN A 107 -14.12 1.24 -3.98
C ASN A 107 -13.99 0.77 -5.44
N LYS A 108 -12.78 0.80 -5.99
CA LYS A 108 -12.51 0.35 -7.36
C LYS A 108 -12.39 -1.16 -7.48
N PHE A 109 -11.79 -1.85 -6.52
CA PHE A 109 -11.36 -3.24 -6.67
C PHE A 109 -12.07 -4.24 -5.77
N ILE A 110 -12.61 -3.81 -4.63
CA ILE A 110 -13.29 -4.64 -3.63
C ILE A 110 -14.50 -3.89 -3.06
N ASN A 111 -15.25 -4.56 -2.17
CA ASN A 111 -16.31 -3.90 -1.42
C ASN A 111 -15.74 -3.31 -0.13
N LYS A 112 -16.27 -2.18 0.30
CA LYS A 112 -15.84 -1.52 1.54
C LYS A 112 -16.02 -2.40 2.78
N ASP A 113 -17.02 -3.25 2.76
CA ASP A 113 -17.32 -4.18 3.87
C ASP A 113 -16.30 -5.33 4.00
N GLU A 114 -15.44 -5.50 3.00
CA GLU A 114 -14.33 -6.46 3.03
C GLU A 114 -13.09 -5.93 3.78
N VAL A 115 -13.15 -4.69 4.27
CA VAL A 115 -12.13 -4.06 5.14
C VAL A 115 -12.75 -3.76 6.47
N SER A 116 -12.08 -4.12 7.57
CA SER A 116 -12.64 -4.01 8.93
C SER A 116 -12.92 -2.56 9.35
N TYR A 117 -12.05 -1.63 8.97
CA TYR A 117 -12.22 -0.21 9.26
C TYR A 117 -11.58 0.68 8.19
N CYS A 118 -12.30 1.70 7.75
CA CYS A 118 -11.80 2.71 6.81
C CYS A 118 -11.83 4.10 7.45
N SER A 119 -10.69 4.78 7.44
CA SER A 119 -10.56 6.17 7.89
C SER A 119 -10.28 7.10 6.72
N THR A 120 -11.03 8.18 6.59
CA THR A 120 -10.77 9.25 5.63
C THR A 120 -9.70 10.24 6.12
N GLY A 121 -9.28 10.13 7.38
CA GLY A 121 -8.41 11.08 8.06
C GLY A 121 -6.96 11.12 7.59
N GLY A 122 -6.52 10.20 6.73
CA GLY A 122 -5.16 10.19 6.13
C GLY A 122 -4.04 10.35 7.14
N GLY A 123 -3.30 11.46 7.07
CA GLY A 123 -2.18 11.75 7.95
C GLY A 123 -2.56 11.84 9.43
N ALA A 124 -3.71 12.41 9.75
CA ALA A 124 -4.23 12.47 11.12
C ALA A 124 -4.51 11.07 11.70
N PHE A 125 -5.00 10.15 10.87
CA PHE A 125 -5.18 8.75 11.26
C PHE A 125 -3.85 8.10 11.64
N LEU A 126 -2.79 8.32 10.86
CA LEU A 126 -1.46 7.78 11.16
C LEU A 126 -0.87 8.40 12.43
N GLU A 127 -0.99 9.72 12.60
CA GLU A 127 -0.53 10.40 13.82
C GLU A 127 -1.23 9.88 15.07
N TYR A 128 -2.53 9.62 14.99
CA TYR A 128 -3.28 9.00 16.07
C TYR A 128 -2.78 7.58 16.38
N MET A 129 -2.52 6.78 15.35
CA MET A 129 -1.98 5.42 15.51
C MET A 129 -0.56 5.41 16.10
N GLU A 130 0.22 6.48 15.88
CA GLU A 130 1.53 6.71 16.52
C GLU A 130 1.42 7.15 17.99
N GLY A 131 0.22 7.37 18.49
CA GLY A 131 -0.04 7.85 19.86
C GLY A 131 0.09 9.36 20.04
N LYS A 132 0.11 10.12 18.95
CA LYS A 132 0.14 11.58 19.00
C LYS A 132 -1.25 12.12 19.37
N LEU A 133 -1.26 13.15 20.23
CA LEU A 133 -2.50 13.87 20.57
C LEU A 133 -2.88 14.79 19.39
N LEU A 134 -4.07 14.58 18.83
CA LEU A 134 -4.57 15.42 17.75
C LEU A 134 -5.27 16.68 18.31
N PRO A 135 -5.09 17.86 17.70
CA PRO A 135 -5.71 19.12 18.19
C PRO A 135 -7.23 19.03 18.33
N SER A 136 -7.92 18.36 17.40
CA SER A 136 -9.37 18.17 17.46
C SER A 136 -9.81 17.27 18.62
N ILE A 137 -9.03 16.24 18.95
CA ILE A 137 -9.31 15.34 20.07
C ILE A 137 -9.02 16.05 21.39
N GLU A 138 -7.94 16.81 21.47
CA GLU A 138 -7.61 17.64 22.64
C GLU A 138 -8.71 18.67 22.93
N ALA A 139 -9.22 19.34 21.90
CA ALA A 139 -10.32 20.31 22.01
C ALA A 139 -11.64 19.68 22.54
N LEU A 140 -11.83 18.37 22.33
CA LEU A 140 -12.97 17.61 22.82
C LEU A 140 -12.75 17.00 24.22
N GLY A 141 -11.61 17.26 24.84
CA GLY A 141 -11.26 16.77 26.18
C GLY A 141 -10.78 15.32 26.22
N GLY A 142 -10.28 14.86 25.08
CA GLY A 142 -9.68 13.52 24.94
C GLY A 142 -8.23 13.46 25.39
#